data_37534d1ef83c13eec615cd9f6c282878
#
_entry.id   37534d1ef83c13eec615cd9f6c282878
#
_cell.length_a   1.000
_cell.length_b   1.000
_cell.length_c   1.000
_cell.angle_alpha   90.00
_cell.angle_beta   90.00
_cell.angle_gamma   90.00
#
_symmetry.space_group_name_H-M   'P 1'
#
loop_
_entity.id
_entity.type
_entity.pdbx_description
1 polymer ?
#
loop_
_entity_poly.entity_id
_entity_poly.type
_entity_poly.pdbx_seq_one_letter_code
_entity_poly.pdbx_strand_id
1 'polypeptide(L)'
;MDKIVSLCKNRGYVYPGSEIYGGLANTWDYGPLGIELKNNIKNAWRKKFIQESKYNVGLDAAILMNPETWVASGHVGNFSDPLIDCKECKTRHRADKLIEEWAHNQGKDMIADGMSDEQLINFIKDNHIPCPNCGKENFTDIRKFNLMFKTFQGVTEDNKSEIYLRPETAQGIFVNFKNVMRTTRRKLPMGIAQIGKAFRNEITPGNFTFRTREFEQMELEFFCKPGTDLEWQEYWKNFCKNWLLNLGMKEENIRLRDHSPEELSHYSNGTTDIEFAFPFGWGELWGIADRTNYDLKQHMEHSSEDMSYLDPETNEKYIPYCIEPSLGCDRVALAFLCNSYDEEEIAEGDVRTVLHLHPVLAPYKVAVLPLSKKLSEKAEEVYSRLSKKYMCDYDEAGSIGKRYRREDEIGTPYCVTIDFDTLEDNSVTIRDRDSMEQVRVKIDELEAWIDAKLSF
;
A
#
# COMPACT_ATOMS: atom_id res chain seq x y z
N MET A 1 -0.79 -2.95 18.01
CA MET A 1 0.14 -2.06 17.24
C MET A 1 1.53 -1.96 17.86
N ASP A 2 1.68 -1.72 19.14
CA ASP A 2 2.99 -1.46 19.77
C ASP A 2 4.03 -2.54 19.54
N LYS A 3 3.62 -3.82 19.59
CA LYS A 3 4.51 -4.97 19.29
C LYS A 3 4.98 -4.95 17.84
N ILE A 4 4.09 -4.65 16.88
CA ILE A 4 4.42 -4.54 15.45
C ILE A 4 5.39 -3.38 15.21
N VAL A 5 5.09 -2.20 15.76
CA VAL A 5 5.95 -1.01 15.64
C VAL A 5 7.33 -1.27 16.24
N SER A 6 7.38 -1.91 17.42
CA SER A 6 8.64 -2.27 18.09
C SER A 6 9.46 -3.25 17.24
N LEU A 7 8.83 -4.30 16.72
CA LEU A 7 9.49 -5.27 15.84
C LEU A 7 10.03 -4.57 14.59
N CYS A 8 9.22 -3.75 13.92
CA CYS A 8 9.61 -3.03 12.71
C CYS A 8 10.83 -2.15 12.93
N LYS A 9 10.86 -1.38 14.03
CA LYS A 9 11.99 -0.52 14.38
C LYS A 9 13.24 -1.32 14.73
N ASN A 10 13.09 -2.35 15.55
CA ASN A 10 14.22 -3.14 16.06
C ASN A 10 14.86 -4.04 15.00
N ARG A 11 14.07 -4.46 13.99
CA ARG A 11 14.53 -5.40 12.95
C ARG A 11 14.80 -4.76 11.60
N GLY A 12 14.66 -3.44 11.50
CA GLY A 12 15.03 -2.71 10.27
C GLY A 12 13.99 -2.81 9.16
N TYR A 13 12.73 -2.92 9.53
CA TYR A 13 11.63 -2.74 8.59
C TYR A 13 11.34 -1.26 8.37
N VAL A 14 11.16 -0.50 9.44
CA VAL A 14 10.79 0.91 9.36
C VAL A 14 11.49 1.70 10.47
N TYR A 15 12.05 2.85 10.13
CA TYR A 15 12.66 3.79 11.07
C TYR A 15 11.89 5.11 11.09
N PRO A 16 11.93 5.89 12.20
CA PRO A 16 11.48 7.27 12.17
C PRO A 16 12.30 8.09 11.16
N GLY A 17 11.63 8.81 10.27
CA GLY A 17 12.31 9.64 9.27
C GLY A 17 13.12 10.75 9.92
N SER A 18 14.40 10.92 9.55
CA SER A 18 15.31 11.93 10.09
C SER A 18 15.50 11.87 11.60
N GLU A 19 15.52 10.67 12.18
CA GLU A 19 15.54 10.41 13.63
C GLU A 19 16.66 11.16 14.36
N ILE A 20 17.84 11.28 13.76
CA ILE A 20 18.99 11.98 14.37
C ILE A 20 18.75 13.47 14.62
N TYR A 21 17.73 14.07 13.99
CA TYR A 21 17.31 15.45 14.19
C TYR A 21 16.00 15.56 15.00
N GLY A 22 15.59 14.48 15.67
CA GLY A 22 14.33 14.41 16.42
C GLY A 22 13.14 13.98 15.59
N GLY A 23 13.35 13.63 14.34
CA GLY A 23 12.32 13.15 13.42
C GLY A 23 11.44 14.26 12.82
N LEU A 24 10.61 13.87 11.87
CA LEU A 24 9.50 14.67 11.35
C LEU A 24 8.21 13.90 11.59
N ALA A 25 7.21 14.57 12.19
CA ALA A 25 5.98 13.92 12.62
C ALA A 25 5.35 13.04 11.52
N ASN A 26 5.20 11.77 11.86
CA ASN A 26 4.60 10.73 11.01
C ASN A 26 5.25 10.60 9.62
N THR A 27 6.57 10.74 9.58
CA THR A 27 7.42 10.46 8.43
C THR A 27 8.30 9.26 8.76
N TRP A 28 8.38 8.31 7.83
CA TRP A 28 9.01 7.02 8.06
C TRP A 28 9.95 6.67 6.92
N ASP A 29 11.11 6.10 7.28
CA ASP A 29 12.06 5.53 6.34
C ASP A 29 11.92 3.99 6.36
N TYR A 30 11.87 3.36 5.19
CA TYR A 30 11.92 1.91 5.10
C TYR A 30 13.37 1.45 5.17
N GLY A 31 13.66 0.63 6.18
CA GLY A 31 14.99 0.03 6.38
C GLY A 31 15.26 -1.14 5.42
N PRO A 32 16.38 -1.86 5.63
CA PRO A 32 16.80 -2.94 4.72
C PRO A 32 15.74 -4.03 4.50
N LEU A 33 15.03 -4.45 5.54
CA LEU A 33 13.95 -5.43 5.39
C LEU A 33 12.66 -4.82 4.83
N GLY A 34 12.37 -3.58 5.19
CA GLY A 34 11.17 -2.88 4.75
C GLY A 34 11.16 -2.60 3.26
N ILE A 35 12.30 -2.19 2.70
CA ILE A 35 12.40 -1.95 1.25
C ILE A 35 12.26 -3.24 0.45
N GLU A 36 12.81 -4.36 0.95
CA GLU A 36 12.65 -5.65 0.29
C GLU A 36 11.22 -6.16 0.36
N LEU A 37 10.52 -6.00 1.50
CA LEU A 37 9.10 -6.32 1.61
C LEU A 37 8.28 -5.50 0.59
N LYS A 38 8.49 -4.19 0.52
CA LYS A 38 7.79 -3.33 -0.44
C LYS A 38 8.09 -3.70 -1.89
N ASN A 39 9.34 -3.99 -2.22
CA ASN A 39 9.71 -4.43 -3.57
C ASN A 39 9.05 -5.74 -3.94
N ASN A 40 8.99 -6.70 -3.01
CA ASN A 40 8.32 -7.98 -3.23
C ASN A 40 6.81 -7.80 -3.45
N ILE A 41 6.15 -6.93 -2.69
CA ILE A 41 4.74 -6.58 -2.88
C ILE A 41 4.51 -5.95 -4.26
N LYS A 42 5.32 -4.96 -4.64
CA LYS A 42 5.23 -4.30 -5.95
C LYS A 42 5.49 -5.27 -7.11
N ASN A 43 6.45 -6.17 -6.95
CA ASN A 43 6.75 -7.20 -7.95
C ASN A 43 5.60 -8.21 -8.09
N ALA A 44 5.01 -8.66 -6.97
CA ALA A 44 3.84 -9.54 -6.97
C ALA A 44 2.64 -8.86 -7.65
N TRP A 45 2.40 -7.58 -7.37
CA TRP A 45 1.36 -6.79 -8.02
C TRP A 45 1.64 -6.63 -9.52
N ARG A 46 2.85 -6.18 -9.88
CA ARG A 46 3.25 -5.99 -11.27
C ARG A 46 3.14 -7.28 -12.09
N LYS A 47 3.50 -8.42 -11.48
CA LYS A 47 3.36 -9.74 -12.13
C LYS A 47 1.90 -10.02 -12.50
N LYS A 48 0.97 -9.91 -11.54
CA LYS A 48 -0.44 -10.26 -11.75
C LYS A 48 -1.21 -9.21 -12.55
N PHE A 49 -1.02 -7.93 -12.24
CA PHE A 49 -1.80 -6.84 -12.85
C PHE A 49 -1.27 -6.41 -14.22
N ILE A 50 0.01 -6.60 -14.52
CA ILE A 50 0.61 -6.16 -15.77
C ILE A 50 1.13 -7.32 -16.59
N GLN A 51 2.07 -8.11 -16.04
CA GLN A 51 2.81 -9.12 -16.83
C GLN A 51 1.91 -10.26 -17.30
N GLU A 52 1.05 -10.79 -16.43
CA GLU A 52 0.14 -11.90 -16.73
C GLU A 52 -1.19 -11.43 -17.35
N SER A 53 -1.39 -10.12 -17.49
CA SER A 53 -2.60 -9.53 -18.08
C SER A 53 -2.42 -9.24 -19.56
N LYS A 54 -3.33 -9.72 -20.40
CA LYS A 54 -3.39 -9.35 -21.82
C LYS A 54 -3.92 -7.94 -22.06
N TYR A 55 -4.55 -7.34 -21.06
CA TYR A 55 -5.21 -6.04 -21.15
C TYR A 55 -4.30 -4.88 -20.74
N ASN A 56 -3.43 -5.07 -19.77
CA ASN A 56 -2.78 -4.00 -19.04
C ASN A 56 -1.36 -3.71 -19.52
N VAL A 57 -0.96 -2.46 -19.38
CA VAL A 57 0.40 -1.96 -19.62
C VAL A 57 0.86 -1.09 -18.47
N GLY A 58 2.17 -0.93 -18.31
CA GLY A 58 2.74 -0.04 -17.29
C GLY A 58 3.01 1.36 -17.81
N LEU A 59 2.96 2.32 -16.91
CA LEU A 59 3.35 3.72 -17.11
C LEU A 59 4.13 4.21 -15.89
N ASP A 60 5.05 5.13 -16.09
CA ASP A 60 5.68 5.92 -15.04
C ASP A 60 5.63 7.40 -15.41
N ALA A 61 4.57 8.08 -14.95
CA ALA A 61 4.37 9.50 -15.19
C ALA A 61 5.19 10.33 -14.17
N ALA A 62 5.58 11.54 -14.57
CA ALA A 62 6.30 12.46 -13.70
C ALA A 62 5.47 12.86 -12.47
N ILE A 63 6.14 13.09 -11.33
CA ILE A 63 5.51 13.62 -10.11
C ILE A 63 5.11 15.10 -10.35
N LEU A 64 6.00 15.87 -10.96
CA LEU A 64 5.76 17.27 -11.30
C LEU A 64 5.02 17.35 -12.64
N MET A 65 3.83 17.87 -12.62
CA MET A 65 2.93 17.94 -13.76
C MET A 65 2.48 19.38 -13.98
N ASN A 66 1.96 19.69 -15.17
CA ASN A 66 1.34 20.97 -15.42
C ASN A 66 0.21 21.22 -14.40
N PRO A 67 0.19 22.36 -13.70
CA PRO A 67 -0.84 22.69 -12.72
C PRO A 67 -2.28 22.57 -13.22
N GLU A 68 -2.52 22.80 -14.52
CA GLU A 68 -3.84 22.66 -15.15
C GLU A 68 -4.39 21.23 -15.05
N THR A 69 -3.53 20.23 -14.91
CA THR A 69 -3.95 18.84 -14.64
C THR A 69 -4.77 18.75 -13.35
N TRP A 70 -4.35 19.49 -12.33
CA TRP A 70 -4.99 19.48 -11.00
C TRP A 70 -6.20 20.42 -10.95
N VAL A 71 -6.26 21.42 -11.80
CA VAL A 71 -7.45 22.24 -12.01
C VAL A 71 -8.53 21.41 -12.70
N ALA A 72 -8.18 20.75 -13.81
CA ALA A 72 -9.08 19.90 -14.57
C ALA A 72 -9.67 18.76 -13.75
N SER A 73 -8.85 18.06 -12.96
CA SER A 73 -9.28 16.97 -12.09
C SER A 73 -10.04 17.42 -10.83
N GLY A 74 -10.12 18.73 -10.57
CA GLY A 74 -10.82 19.31 -9.41
C GLY A 74 -10.03 19.33 -8.10
N HIS A 75 -8.79 18.80 -8.07
CA HIS A 75 -7.99 18.75 -6.84
C HIS A 75 -7.67 20.14 -6.26
N VAL A 76 -7.39 21.12 -7.10
CA VAL A 76 -7.10 22.49 -6.63
C VAL A 76 -8.30 23.11 -5.92
N GLY A 77 -9.52 22.84 -6.41
CA GLY A 77 -10.75 23.43 -5.86
C GLY A 77 -11.39 22.64 -4.72
N ASN A 78 -11.36 21.31 -4.77
CA ASN A 78 -12.22 20.47 -3.95
C ASN A 78 -11.49 19.48 -3.04
N PHE A 79 -10.19 19.26 -3.23
CA PHE A 79 -9.42 18.32 -2.43
C PHE A 79 -9.03 18.93 -1.08
N SER A 80 -10.00 19.02 -0.18
CA SER A 80 -9.84 19.71 1.10
C SER A 80 -10.58 19.00 2.22
N ASP A 81 -9.97 19.00 3.41
CA ASP A 81 -10.57 18.53 4.65
C ASP A 81 -11.25 19.68 5.41
N PRO A 82 -12.38 19.41 6.10
CA PRO A 82 -13.02 20.36 6.99
C PRO A 82 -12.23 20.49 8.29
N LEU A 83 -11.48 21.59 8.46
CA LEU A 83 -10.62 21.87 9.59
C LEU A 83 -11.34 22.66 10.67
N ILE A 84 -11.27 22.21 11.92
CA ILE A 84 -11.78 22.90 13.11
C ILE A 84 -10.71 22.93 14.20
N ASP A 85 -10.52 24.09 14.84
CA ASP A 85 -9.55 24.26 15.93
C ASP A 85 -10.27 24.41 17.27
N CYS A 86 -9.81 23.72 18.30
CA CYS A 86 -10.24 24.02 19.68
C CYS A 86 -9.66 25.37 20.13
N LYS A 87 -10.52 26.31 20.53
CA LYS A 87 -10.08 27.65 20.97
C LYS A 87 -9.31 27.63 22.29
N GLU A 88 -9.51 26.61 23.12
CA GLU A 88 -8.87 26.47 24.43
C GLU A 88 -7.46 25.90 24.33
N CYS A 89 -7.30 24.66 23.84
CA CYS A 89 -6.01 23.99 23.79
C CYS A 89 -5.27 24.17 22.45
N LYS A 90 -5.86 24.85 21.48
CA LYS A 90 -5.33 25.10 20.13
C LYS A 90 -5.09 23.84 19.31
N THR A 91 -5.58 22.68 19.75
CA THR A 91 -5.50 21.46 19.00
C THR A 91 -6.42 21.52 17.78
N ARG A 92 -5.91 21.01 16.68
CA ARG A 92 -6.55 21.00 15.37
C ARG A 92 -7.16 19.63 15.08
N HIS A 93 -8.37 19.61 14.55
CA HIS A 93 -9.12 18.40 14.24
C HIS A 93 -9.75 18.49 12.85
N ARG A 94 -9.99 17.33 12.22
CA ARG A 94 -10.96 17.21 11.14
C ARG A 94 -12.35 17.14 11.77
N ALA A 95 -13.26 17.99 11.32
CA ALA A 95 -14.60 18.07 11.90
C ALA A 95 -15.42 16.78 11.67
N ASP A 96 -15.30 16.19 10.47
CA ASP A 96 -15.93 14.91 10.13
C ASP A 96 -15.43 13.77 11.05
N LYS A 97 -14.12 13.62 11.22
CA LYS A 97 -13.54 12.58 12.07
C LYS A 97 -13.84 12.79 13.56
N LEU A 98 -13.91 14.04 14.01
CA LEU A 98 -14.32 14.36 15.37
C LEU A 98 -15.73 13.84 15.67
N ILE A 99 -16.64 13.96 14.71
CA ILE A 99 -18.02 13.45 14.83
C ILE A 99 -18.03 11.91 14.82
N GLU A 100 -17.32 11.28 13.88
CA GLU A 100 -17.25 9.82 13.75
C GLU A 100 -16.68 9.16 15.02
N GLU A 101 -15.56 9.68 15.53
CA GLU A 101 -14.94 9.20 16.77
C GLU A 101 -15.86 9.37 17.98
N TRP A 102 -16.55 10.51 18.08
CA TRP A 102 -17.53 10.72 19.13
C TRP A 102 -18.70 9.74 19.02
N ALA A 103 -19.25 9.51 17.84
CA ALA A 103 -20.35 8.57 17.60
C ALA A 103 -19.92 7.14 17.94
N HIS A 104 -18.74 6.73 17.51
CA HIS A 104 -18.18 5.42 17.81
C HIS A 104 -18.05 5.20 19.33
N ASN A 105 -17.59 6.19 20.08
CA ASN A 105 -17.50 6.14 21.53
C ASN A 105 -18.89 6.05 22.22
N GLN A 106 -19.98 6.40 21.52
CA GLN A 106 -21.36 6.23 21.96
C GLN A 106 -21.98 4.90 21.47
N GLY A 107 -21.17 4.03 20.84
CA GLY A 107 -21.63 2.77 20.27
C GLY A 107 -22.50 2.94 19.01
N LYS A 108 -22.34 4.04 18.27
CA LYS A 108 -23.04 4.34 17.03
C LYS A 108 -22.05 4.34 15.87
N ASP A 109 -22.36 3.64 14.80
CA ASP A 109 -21.67 3.79 13.52
C ASP A 109 -22.28 4.98 12.78
N MET A 110 -21.48 6.00 12.56
CA MET A 110 -21.86 7.21 11.84
C MET A 110 -20.75 7.61 10.88
N ILE A 111 -21.14 7.99 9.67
CA ILE A 111 -20.25 8.53 8.65
C ILE A 111 -20.61 10.01 8.51
N ALA A 112 -19.63 10.86 8.73
CA ALA A 112 -19.76 12.31 8.60
C ALA A 112 -19.10 12.85 7.32
N ASP A 113 -18.43 11.97 6.57
CA ASP A 113 -17.88 12.28 5.27
C ASP A 113 -19.02 12.62 4.27
N GLY A 114 -18.86 13.72 3.51
CA GLY A 114 -19.91 14.23 2.64
C GLY A 114 -20.89 15.21 3.27
N MET A 115 -20.87 15.42 4.59
CA MET A 115 -21.65 16.49 5.24
C MET A 115 -21.10 17.88 4.87
N SER A 116 -21.99 18.85 4.67
CA SER A 116 -21.58 20.24 4.47
C SER A 116 -20.96 20.85 5.73
N ASP A 117 -20.13 21.89 5.56
CA ASP A 117 -19.50 22.61 6.69
C ASP A 117 -20.52 23.08 7.73
N GLU A 118 -21.71 23.51 7.27
CA GLU A 118 -22.82 23.91 8.15
C GLU A 118 -23.42 22.73 8.92
N GLN A 119 -23.60 21.58 8.26
CA GLN A 119 -24.09 20.36 8.90
C GLN A 119 -23.10 19.85 9.95
N LEU A 120 -21.81 19.82 9.63
CA LEU A 120 -20.77 19.39 10.56
C LEU A 120 -20.72 20.29 11.82
N ILE A 121 -20.71 21.61 11.63
CA ILE A 121 -20.62 22.54 12.79
C ILE A 121 -21.86 22.50 13.66
N ASN A 122 -23.05 22.39 13.05
CA ASN A 122 -24.30 22.27 13.78
C ASN A 122 -24.35 20.95 14.56
N PHE A 123 -23.94 19.82 13.92
CA PHE A 123 -23.89 18.54 14.60
C PHE A 123 -22.97 18.54 15.82
N ILE A 124 -21.77 19.14 15.70
CA ILE A 124 -20.82 19.28 16.83
C ILE A 124 -21.44 20.09 17.97
N LYS A 125 -22.12 21.18 17.66
CA LYS A 125 -22.76 22.05 18.67
C LYS A 125 -23.95 21.37 19.33
N ASP A 126 -24.87 20.80 18.52
CA ASP A 126 -26.13 20.23 19.02
C ASP A 126 -25.89 18.96 19.86
N ASN A 127 -24.84 18.21 19.60
CA ASN A 127 -24.46 17.02 20.35
C ASN A 127 -23.43 17.29 21.45
N HIS A 128 -23.06 18.56 21.71
CA HIS A 128 -22.09 18.94 22.73
C HIS A 128 -20.78 18.13 22.65
N ILE A 129 -20.24 17.98 21.43
CA ILE A 129 -19.05 17.15 21.22
C ILE A 129 -17.82 17.84 21.81
N PRO A 130 -17.14 17.21 22.79
CA PRO A 130 -15.98 17.82 23.44
C PRO A 130 -14.72 17.64 22.61
N CYS A 131 -13.77 18.53 22.75
CA CYS A 131 -12.42 18.35 22.23
C CYS A 131 -11.77 17.12 22.90
N PRO A 132 -11.29 16.13 22.14
CA PRO A 132 -10.67 14.93 22.71
C PRO A 132 -9.44 15.22 23.57
N ASN A 133 -8.77 16.35 23.31
CA ASN A 133 -7.54 16.73 24.00
C ASN A 133 -7.76 17.43 25.35
N CYS A 134 -8.78 18.30 25.47
CA CYS A 134 -8.98 19.09 26.67
C CYS A 134 -10.40 19.04 27.27
N GLY A 135 -11.32 18.31 26.62
CA GLY A 135 -12.71 18.15 27.11
C GLY A 135 -13.59 19.39 26.96
N LYS A 136 -13.15 20.47 26.32
CA LYS A 136 -13.93 21.69 26.12
C LYS A 136 -14.67 21.69 24.79
N GLU A 137 -15.83 22.35 24.72
CA GLU A 137 -16.70 22.41 23.53
C GLU A 137 -16.55 23.72 22.74
N ASN A 138 -15.46 24.43 22.91
CA ASN A 138 -15.23 25.73 22.30
C ASN A 138 -14.38 25.63 21.04
N PHE A 139 -15.02 25.60 19.88
CA PHE A 139 -14.34 25.43 18.58
C PHE A 139 -14.44 26.70 17.71
N THR A 140 -13.56 26.80 16.72
CA THR A 140 -13.65 27.80 15.65
C THR A 140 -14.74 27.42 14.64
N ASP A 141 -15.00 28.27 13.68
CA ASP A 141 -15.71 27.89 12.47
C ASP A 141 -14.84 26.93 11.64
N ILE A 142 -15.48 26.12 10.76
CA ILE A 142 -14.81 25.20 9.85
C ILE A 142 -14.11 26.00 8.75
N ARG A 143 -12.88 25.59 8.46
CA ARG A 143 -12.08 26.11 7.36
C ARG A 143 -11.68 24.97 6.43
N LYS A 144 -11.84 25.11 5.14
CA LYS A 144 -11.34 24.14 4.17
C LYS A 144 -9.82 24.23 4.07
N PHE A 145 -9.17 23.10 4.22
CA PHE A 145 -7.72 22.99 4.09
C PHE A 145 -7.38 22.08 2.91
N ASN A 146 -6.85 22.67 1.85
CA ASN A 146 -6.45 21.89 0.67
C ASN A 146 -5.24 21.00 1.00
N LEU A 147 -5.35 19.71 0.67
CA LEU A 147 -4.34 18.68 0.99
C LEU A 147 -3.16 18.64 0.01
N MET A 148 -3.16 19.45 -1.05
CA MET A 148 -2.05 19.46 -2.00
C MET A 148 -0.83 20.17 -1.42
N PHE A 149 0.33 19.53 -1.50
CA PHE A 149 1.59 20.21 -1.28
C PHE A 149 1.91 21.11 -2.47
N LYS A 150 2.18 22.40 -2.18
CA LYS A 150 2.63 23.40 -3.16
C LYS A 150 4.14 23.57 -3.12
N THR A 151 4.72 23.82 -4.28
CA THR A 151 6.11 24.23 -4.44
C THR A 151 6.23 25.17 -5.64
N PHE A 152 7.42 25.60 -5.98
CA PHE A 152 7.67 26.54 -7.08
C PHE A 152 8.70 25.98 -8.05
N GLN A 153 8.49 26.25 -9.34
CA GLN A 153 9.43 25.89 -10.38
C GLN A 153 10.12 27.16 -10.90
N GLY A 154 11.45 27.18 -10.91
CA GLY A 154 12.23 28.32 -11.37
C GLY A 154 12.81 29.15 -10.22
N VAL A 155 13.18 30.39 -10.49
CA VAL A 155 13.93 31.26 -9.56
C VAL A 155 13.04 32.25 -8.78
N THR A 156 11.76 32.32 -9.11
CA THR A 156 10.80 33.22 -8.46
C THR A 156 9.70 32.41 -7.78
N GLU A 157 9.30 32.86 -6.60
CA GLU A 157 8.16 32.28 -5.86
C GLU A 157 6.94 33.17 -6.09
N ASP A 158 6.26 32.98 -7.23
CA ASP A 158 5.05 33.67 -7.57
C ASP A 158 3.95 32.72 -8.08
N ASN A 159 2.73 33.23 -8.24
CA ASN A 159 1.60 32.38 -8.66
C ASN A 159 1.76 31.75 -10.05
N LYS A 160 2.69 32.24 -10.87
CA LYS A 160 2.94 31.69 -12.21
C LYS A 160 3.92 30.53 -12.18
N SER A 161 4.75 30.48 -11.14
CA SER A 161 5.73 29.43 -10.91
C SER A 161 5.23 28.34 -9.95
N GLU A 162 4.01 28.48 -9.39
CA GLU A 162 3.40 27.51 -8.48
C GLU A 162 3.13 26.17 -9.18
N ILE A 163 3.63 25.10 -8.59
CA ILE A 163 3.34 23.73 -9.00
C ILE A 163 2.99 22.89 -7.76
N TYR A 164 2.51 21.67 -7.98
CA TYR A 164 2.06 20.79 -6.92
C TYR A 164 2.81 19.48 -6.93
N LEU A 165 3.03 18.89 -5.76
CA LEU A 165 3.36 17.48 -5.66
C LEU A 165 2.07 16.68 -5.87
N ARG A 166 2.09 15.68 -6.76
CA ARG A 166 0.89 14.93 -7.10
C ARG A 166 0.26 14.25 -5.86
N PRO A 167 -1.06 14.41 -5.62
CA PRO A 167 -1.76 13.76 -4.53
C PRO A 167 -2.19 12.32 -4.83
N GLU A 168 -2.10 11.92 -6.11
CA GLU A 168 -2.41 10.59 -6.62
C GLU A 168 -1.66 10.30 -7.92
N THR A 169 -1.54 9.04 -8.27
CA THR A 169 -0.89 8.61 -9.52
C THR A 169 -1.87 8.54 -10.71
N ALA A 170 -3.18 8.51 -10.45
CA ALA A 170 -4.23 8.36 -11.45
C ALA A 170 -4.19 9.41 -12.55
N GLN A 171 -4.04 10.69 -12.22
CA GLN A 171 -4.09 11.78 -13.21
C GLN A 171 -2.97 11.70 -14.23
N GLY A 172 -1.79 11.20 -13.84
CA GLY A 172 -0.70 10.92 -14.76
C GLY A 172 -1.07 9.87 -15.83
N ILE A 173 -1.96 8.95 -15.48
CA ILE A 173 -2.48 7.94 -16.40
C ILE A 173 -3.49 8.58 -17.36
N PHE A 174 -4.47 9.34 -16.84
CA PHE A 174 -5.50 9.96 -17.68
C PHE A 174 -4.92 10.90 -18.73
N VAL A 175 -3.98 11.77 -18.36
CA VAL A 175 -3.35 12.69 -19.34
C VAL A 175 -2.49 11.96 -20.38
N ASN A 176 -2.06 10.74 -20.10
CA ASN A 176 -1.29 9.91 -21.04
C ASN A 176 -2.15 8.89 -21.80
N PHE A 177 -3.45 8.83 -21.58
CA PHE A 177 -4.34 7.85 -22.22
C PHE A 177 -4.13 7.75 -23.74
N LYS A 178 -4.19 8.87 -24.46
CA LYS A 178 -3.97 8.90 -25.92
C LYS A 178 -2.56 8.48 -26.33
N ASN A 179 -1.54 8.88 -25.58
CA ASN A 179 -0.17 8.47 -25.85
C ASN A 179 -0.01 6.94 -25.77
N VAL A 180 -0.56 6.36 -24.72
CA VAL A 180 -0.50 4.91 -24.48
C VAL A 180 -1.30 4.15 -25.55
N MET A 181 -2.53 4.58 -25.84
CA MET A 181 -3.35 4.00 -26.90
C MET A 181 -2.63 3.96 -28.25
N ARG A 182 -2.07 5.11 -28.65
CA ARG A 182 -1.37 5.26 -29.93
C ARG A 182 -0.13 4.38 -30.02
N THR A 183 0.66 4.34 -28.96
CA THR A 183 1.96 3.63 -28.97
C THR A 183 1.84 2.13 -28.80
N THR A 184 0.86 1.68 -28.03
CA THR A 184 0.63 0.23 -27.80
C THR A 184 -0.30 -0.41 -28.84
N ARG A 185 -1.10 0.39 -29.55
CA ARG A 185 -2.11 -0.07 -30.52
C ARG A 185 -3.13 -1.05 -29.90
N ARG A 186 -3.34 -0.95 -28.58
CA ARG A 186 -4.30 -1.81 -27.89
C ARG A 186 -5.73 -1.34 -28.13
N LYS A 187 -6.66 -2.29 -28.12
CA LYS A 187 -8.09 -2.02 -28.13
C LYS A 187 -8.62 -2.01 -26.72
N LEU A 188 -9.78 -1.41 -26.52
CA LEU A 188 -10.53 -1.54 -25.26
C LEU A 188 -11.19 -2.94 -25.15
N PRO A 189 -11.28 -3.53 -23.94
CA PRO A 189 -10.85 -2.95 -22.68
C PRO A 189 -9.32 -2.97 -22.52
N MET A 190 -8.76 -1.93 -21.86
CA MET A 190 -7.34 -1.78 -21.64
C MET A 190 -7.06 -1.08 -20.32
N GLY A 191 -6.11 -1.60 -19.56
CA GLY A 191 -5.63 -0.98 -18.32
C GLY A 191 -4.25 -0.32 -18.48
N ILE A 192 -4.07 0.80 -17.80
CA ILE A 192 -2.78 1.46 -17.64
C ILE A 192 -2.47 1.51 -16.14
N ALA A 193 -1.35 0.91 -15.77
CA ALA A 193 -0.97 0.70 -14.38
C ALA A 193 0.28 1.50 -14.02
N GLN A 194 0.29 2.07 -12.82
CA GLN A 194 1.42 2.84 -12.30
C GLN A 194 1.69 2.51 -10.84
N ILE A 195 2.98 2.42 -10.49
CA ILE A 195 3.47 2.44 -9.12
C ILE A 195 4.25 3.72 -8.93
N GLY A 196 3.92 4.51 -7.92
CA GLY A 196 4.64 5.76 -7.69
C GLY A 196 4.28 6.47 -6.40
N LYS A 197 5.14 7.41 -6.02
CA LYS A 197 4.94 8.29 -4.88
C LYS A 197 3.79 9.26 -5.12
N ALA A 198 3.03 9.48 -4.04
CA ALA A 198 2.00 10.51 -3.94
C ALA A 198 2.13 11.25 -2.60
N PHE A 199 1.58 12.45 -2.52
CA PHE A 199 1.80 13.38 -1.42
C PHE A 199 0.48 14.03 -1.01
N ARG A 200 0.11 13.91 0.26
CA ARG A 200 -1.08 14.58 0.81
C ARG A 200 -0.73 15.25 2.12
N ASN A 201 -0.93 16.54 2.23
CA ASN A 201 -0.64 17.30 3.44
C ASN A 201 -1.67 17.01 4.54
N GLU A 202 -1.73 15.76 4.97
CA GLU A 202 -2.68 15.24 5.95
C GLU A 202 -2.65 16.07 7.23
N ILE A 203 -3.83 16.42 7.75
CA ILE A 203 -3.99 17.18 8.99
C ILE A 203 -3.71 16.30 10.20
N THR A 204 -4.23 15.05 10.17
CA THR A 204 -4.11 14.06 11.23
C THR A 204 -3.47 12.76 10.74
N PRO A 205 -2.17 12.81 10.36
CA PRO A 205 -1.46 11.58 10.03
C PRO A 205 -1.34 10.71 11.28
N GLY A 206 -1.31 9.39 11.12
CA GLY A 206 -1.28 8.51 12.27
C GLY A 206 -1.26 7.02 11.93
N ASN A 207 -1.37 6.21 12.98
CA ASN A 207 -1.39 4.76 12.89
C ASN A 207 -0.17 4.21 12.13
N PHE A 208 1.03 4.64 12.55
CA PHE A 208 2.30 4.22 11.96
C PHE A 208 2.35 4.55 10.45
N THR A 209 2.60 3.58 9.57
CA THR A 209 2.67 3.79 8.11
C THR A 209 1.30 3.77 7.41
N PHE A 210 0.20 3.69 8.16
CA PHE A 210 -1.14 3.64 7.59
C PHE A 210 -1.57 4.97 6.95
N ARG A 211 -1.32 6.12 7.63
CA ARG A 211 -1.65 7.45 7.13
C ARG A 211 -0.45 8.39 7.28
N THR A 212 0.23 8.62 6.18
CA THR A 212 1.44 9.43 6.08
C THR A 212 1.24 10.55 5.05
N ARG A 213 2.11 11.55 5.05
CA ARG A 213 2.06 12.65 4.07
C ARG A 213 2.76 12.32 2.75
N GLU A 214 3.68 11.38 2.77
CA GLU A 214 4.35 10.82 1.61
C GLU A 214 4.12 9.30 1.62
N PHE A 215 3.59 8.75 0.55
CA PHE A 215 3.26 7.33 0.44
C PHE A 215 3.42 6.84 -1.00
N GLU A 216 3.33 5.55 -1.21
CA GLU A 216 3.43 4.93 -2.53
C GLU A 216 2.11 4.25 -2.89
N GLN A 217 1.59 4.59 -4.08
CA GLN A 217 0.38 4.00 -4.63
C GLN A 217 0.72 2.99 -5.73
N MET A 218 -0.14 1.99 -5.86
CA MET A 218 -0.20 1.06 -6.98
C MET A 218 -1.60 1.17 -7.56
N GLU A 219 -1.75 1.84 -8.69
CA GLU A 219 -3.03 2.16 -9.31
C GLU A 219 -3.12 1.56 -10.72
N LEU A 220 -4.31 1.09 -11.05
CA LEU A 220 -4.69 0.64 -12.37
C LEU A 220 -5.91 1.42 -12.81
N GLU A 221 -5.81 2.14 -13.92
CA GLU A 221 -6.93 2.74 -14.60
C GLU A 221 -7.35 1.82 -15.75
N PHE A 222 -8.46 1.12 -15.56
CA PHE A 222 -8.96 0.14 -16.51
C PHE A 222 -10.09 0.72 -17.34
N PHE A 223 -9.79 1.04 -18.59
CA PHE A 223 -10.71 1.67 -19.53
C PHE A 223 -11.57 0.62 -20.25
N CYS A 224 -12.87 0.84 -20.23
CA CYS A 224 -13.86 -0.07 -20.83
C CYS A 224 -14.95 0.69 -21.58
N LYS A 225 -15.76 -0.05 -22.33
CA LYS A 225 -16.94 0.51 -23.01
C LYS A 225 -18.01 0.87 -21.98
N PRO A 226 -18.65 2.07 -22.06
CA PRO A 226 -19.80 2.41 -21.24
C PRO A 226 -20.88 1.33 -21.30
N GLY A 227 -21.43 0.96 -20.14
CA GLY A 227 -22.41 -0.13 -19.98
C GLY A 227 -21.80 -1.51 -19.73
N THR A 228 -20.46 -1.64 -19.73
CA THR A 228 -19.74 -2.85 -19.28
C THR A 228 -19.00 -2.65 -17.96
N ASP A 229 -19.09 -1.46 -17.42
CA ASP A 229 -18.39 -0.97 -16.22
C ASP A 229 -18.70 -1.81 -14.97
N LEU A 230 -19.97 -2.13 -14.70
CA LEU A 230 -20.36 -2.92 -13.53
C LEU A 230 -19.79 -4.34 -13.56
N GLU A 231 -19.73 -4.98 -14.74
CA GLU A 231 -19.12 -6.30 -14.89
C GLU A 231 -17.62 -6.25 -14.62
N TRP A 232 -16.93 -5.20 -15.11
CA TRP A 232 -15.52 -5.02 -14.86
C TRP A 232 -15.22 -4.62 -13.42
N GLN A 233 -16.09 -3.84 -12.77
CA GLN A 233 -15.94 -3.53 -11.36
C GLN A 233 -16.02 -4.81 -10.52
N GLU A 234 -17.01 -5.68 -10.76
CA GLU A 234 -17.12 -6.96 -10.05
C GLU A 234 -15.91 -7.89 -10.32
N TYR A 235 -15.42 -7.91 -11.57
CA TYR A 235 -14.20 -8.64 -11.92
C TYR A 235 -13.00 -8.16 -11.08
N TRP A 236 -12.76 -6.84 -11.03
CA TRP A 236 -11.62 -6.28 -10.30
C TRP A 236 -11.75 -6.43 -8.79
N LYS A 237 -12.95 -6.31 -8.21
CA LYS A 237 -13.21 -6.62 -6.79
C LYS A 237 -12.72 -8.02 -6.43
N ASN A 238 -13.16 -9.01 -7.19
CA ASN A 238 -12.78 -10.40 -6.96
C ASN A 238 -11.29 -10.65 -7.22
N PHE A 239 -10.74 -10.05 -8.27
CA PHE A 239 -9.31 -10.18 -8.60
C PHE A 239 -8.41 -9.62 -7.50
N CYS A 240 -8.72 -8.43 -7.00
CA CYS A 240 -7.98 -7.77 -5.92
C CYS A 240 -8.06 -8.54 -4.59
N LYS A 241 -9.27 -9.00 -4.23
CA LYS A 241 -9.46 -9.85 -3.04
C LYS A 241 -8.62 -11.12 -3.14
N ASN A 242 -8.72 -11.83 -4.27
CA ASN A 242 -7.99 -13.09 -4.48
C ASN A 242 -6.46 -12.88 -4.47
N TRP A 243 -5.96 -11.75 -4.96
CA TRP A 243 -4.54 -11.41 -4.90
C TRP A 243 -4.04 -11.35 -3.45
N LEU A 244 -4.79 -10.73 -2.54
CA LEU A 244 -4.46 -10.67 -1.12
C LEU A 244 -4.48 -12.07 -0.49
N LEU A 245 -5.52 -12.86 -0.75
CA LEU A 245 -5.65 -14.22 -0.21
C LEU A 245 -4.51 -15.14 -0.69
N ASN A 246 -4.16 -15.07 -1.98
CA ASN A 246 -3.08 -15.87 -2.56
C ASN A 246 -1.70 -15.50 -2.00
N LEU A 247 -1.55 -14.32 -1.42
CA LEU A 247 -0.35 -13.86 -0.72
C LEU A 247 -0.42 -14.09 0.80
N GLY A 248 -1.35 -14.94 1.26
CA GLY A 248 -1.45 -15.38 2.64
C GLY A 248 -2.21 -14.46 3.58
N MET A 249 -2.94 -13.46 3.04
CA MET A 249 -3.88 -12.70 3.87
C MET A 249 -5.01 -13.62 4.33
N LYS A 250 -5.32 -13.61 5.63
CA LYS A 250 -6.40 -14.42 6.19
C LYS A 250 -7.75 -13.82 5.81
N GLU A 251 -8.69 -14.66 5.34
CA GLU A 251 -9.99 -14.19 4.85
C GLU A 251 -10.82 -13.53 5.95
N GLU A 252 -10.73 -14.04 7.18
CA GLU A 252 -11.40 -13.44 8.35
C GLU A 252 -10.90 -12.04 8.72
N ASN A 253 -9.72 -11.64 8.22
CA ASN A 253 -9.15 -10.31 8.43
C ASN A 253 -9.51 -9.32 7.30
N ILE A 254 -10.30 -9.74 6.31
CA ILE A 254 -10.68 -8.90 5.16
C ILE A 254 -12.20 -8.79 5.10
N ARG A 255 -12.69 -7.61 4.72
CA ARG A 255 -14.09 -7.45 4.31
C ARG A 255 -14.20 -6.55 3.09
N LEU A 256 -15.26 -6.75 2.32
CA LEU A 256 -15.69 -5.84 1.27
C LEU A 256 -16.72 -4.87 1.86
N ARG A 257 -16.57 -3.59 1.58
CA ARG A 257 -17.50 -2.54 2.01
C ARG A 257 -17.88 -1.70 0.80
N ASP A 258 -19.11 -1.84 0.34
CA ASP A 258 -19.66 -0.97 -0.68
C ASP A 258 -20.02 0.39 -0.08
N HIS A 259 -19.69 1.47 -0.78
CA HIS A 259 -20.06 2.83 -0.36
C HIS A 259 -21.56 3.06 -0.56
N SER A 260 -22.19 3.74 0.39
CA SER A 260 -23.56 4.22 0.23
C SER A 260 -23.62 5.34 -0.81
N PRO A 261 -24.79 5.63 -1.40
CA PRO A 261 -24.92 6.72 -2.38
C PRO A 261 -24.44 8.08 -1.85
N GLU A 262 -24.54 8.32 -0.54
CA GLU A 262 -24.15 9.55 0.12
C GLU A 262 -22.61 9.66 0.29
N GLU A 263 -21.90 8.53 0.31
CA GLU A 263 -20.43 8.47 0.40
C GLU A 263 -19.74 8.58 -0.95
N LEU A 264 -20.47 8.29 -2.04
CA LEU A 264 -19.86 8.27 -3.38
C LEU A 264 -19.32 9.63 -3.77
N SER A 265 -18.12 9.65 -4.30
CA SER A 265 -17.58 10.82 -4.98
C SER A 265 -18.49 11.21 -6.15
N HIS A 266 -18.56 12.50 -6.46
CA HIS A 266 -19.44 13.05 -7.49
C HIS A 266 -19.18 12.49 -8.91
N TYR A 267 -18.05 11.83 -9.12
CA TYR A 267 -17.66 11.19 -10.37
C TYR A 267 -17.89 9.67 -10.39
N SER A 268 -18.28 9.05 -9.27
CA SER A 268 -18.36 7.60 -9.15
C SER A 268 -19.79 7.09 -9.21
N ASN A 269 -20.01 6.03 -9.99
CA ASN A 269 -21.26 5.25 -9.98
C ASN A 269 -21.30 4.17 -8.88
N GLY A 270 -20.13 3.79 -8.36
CA GLY A 270 -19.98 2.80 -7.32
C GLY A 270 -18.53 2.69 -6.87
N THR A 271 -18.33 2.53 -5.57
CA THR A 271 -17.02 2.29 -4.96
C THR A 271 -17.15 1.18 -3.95
N THR A 272 -16.21 0.26 -3.98
CA THR A 272 -16.07 -0.81 -2.97
C THR A 272 -14.68 -0.75 -2.37
N ASP A 273 -14.59 -0.69 -1.05
CA ASP A 273 -13.33 -0.84 -0.35
C ASP A 273 -13.07 -2.31 0.00
N ILE A 274 -11.81 -2.73 -0.10
CA ILE A 274 -11.32 -3.91 0.60
C ILE A 274 -10.64 -3.40 1.85
N GLU A 275 -11.21 -3.72 3.01
CA GLU A 275 -10.71 -3.31 4.31
C GLU A 275 -10.03 -4.47 5.02
N PHE A 276 -9.03 -4.14 5.85
CA PHE A 276 -8.31 -5.08 6.71
C PHE A 276 -8.53 -4.74 8.18
N ALA A 277 -8.65 -5.77 9.02
CA ALA A 277 -8.79 -5.65 10.48
C ALA A 277 -7.42 -5.37 11.12
N PHE A 278 -7.00 -4.11 11.11
CA PHE A 278 -5.81 -3.68 11.83
C PHE A 278 -6.03 -3.72 13.36
N PRO A 279 -4.97 -3.76 14.18
CA PRO A 279 -5.12 -3.67 15.64
C PRO A 279 -5.83 -2.41 16.15
N PHE A 280 -5.95 -1.37 15.33
CA PHE A 280 -6.68 -0.13 15.63
C PHE A 280 -8.09 -0.08 15.01
N GLY A 281 -8.55 -1.15 14.37
CA GLY A 281 -9.86 -1.23 13.72
C GLY A 281 -9.77 -1.49 12.22
N TRP A 282 -10.92 -1.52 11.56
CA TRP A 282 -11.00 -1.70 10.11
C TRP A 282 -10.39 -0.51 9.37
N GLY A 283 -9.56 -0.79 8.40
CA GLY A 283 -8.90 0.22 7.59
C GLY A 283 -8.86 -0.22 6.12
N GLU A 284 -9.12 0.74 5.25
CA GLU A 284 -9.08 0.56 3.80
C GLU A 284 -7.68 0.19 3.33
N LEU A 285 -7.59 -0.90 2.55
CA LEU A 285 -6.40 -1.29 1.79
C LEU A 285 -6.53 -0.88 0.34
N TRP A 286 -7.69 -1.16 -0.26
CA TRP A 286 -7.96 -1.03 -1.68
C TRP A 286 -9.29 -0.32 -1.90
N GLY A 287 -9.31 0.71 -2.73
CA GLY A 287 -10.52 1.27 -3.30
C GLY A 287 -10.71 0.75 -4.72
N ILE A 288 -11.88 0.24 -5.07
CA ILE A 288 -12.25 -0.15 -6.42
C ILE A 288 -13.42 0.73 -6.84
N ALA A 289 -13.14 1.77 -7.61
CA ALA A 289 -14.12 2.77 -8.02
C ALA A 289 -14.49 2.66 -9.50
N ASP A 290 -15.77 2.75 -9.80
CA ASP A 290 -16.25 3.08 -11.15
C ASP A 290 -16.26 4.61 -11.29
N ARG A 291 -15.25 5.16 -11.96
CA ARG A 291 -15.05 6.61 -12.18
C ARG A 291 -15.83 7.13 -13.39
N THR A 292 -16.60 6.29 -14.06
CA THR A 292 -17.29 6.63 -15.29
C THR A 292 -16.34 7.20 -16.37
N ASN A 293 -16.76 8.17 -17.16
CA ASN A 293 -15.91 8.91 -18.10
C ASN A 293 -15.41 10.25 -17.53
N TYR A 294 -15.58 10.49 -16.24
CA TYR A 294 -15.39 11.80 -15.63
C TYR A 294 -14.02 12.40 -15.93
N ASP A 295 -12.94 11.69 -15.60
CA ASP A 295 -11.58 12.24 -15.72
C ASP A 295 -11.20 12.54 -17.17
N LEU A 296 -11.45 11.60 -18.09
CA LEU A 296 -11.17 11.84 -19.51
C LEU A 296 -11.98 13.01 -20.07
N LYS A 297 -13.24 13.15 -19.64
CA LYS A 297 -14.11 14.26 -20.02
C LYS A 297 -13.58 15.61 -19.48
N GLN A 298 -13.18 15.66 -18.21
CA GLN A 298 -12.59 16.85 -17.61
C GLN A 298 -11.31 17.28 -18.33
N HIS A 299 -10.40 16.36 -18.61
CA HIS A 299 -9.19 16.68 -19.36
C HIS A 299 -9.48 17.09 -20.79
N MET A 300 -10.48 16.51 -21.44
CA MET A 300 -10.92 16.92 -22.78
C MET A 300 -11.45 18.36 -22.78
N GLU A 301 -12.31 18.71 -21.80
CA GLU A 301 -12.91 20.05 -21.69
C GLU A 301 -11.86 21.13 -21.39
N HIS A 302 -10.88 20.85 -20.53
CA HIS A 302 -9.85 21.82 -20.14
C HIS A 302 -8.71 21.95 -21.14
N SER A 303 -8.32 20.86 -21.82
CA SER A 303 -7.21 20.87 -22.79
C SER A 303 -7.65 21.13 -24.23
N SER A 304 -8.94 20.96 -24.53
CA SER A 304 -9.51 20.90 -25.89
C SER A 304 -8.98 19.73 -26.73
N GLU A 305 -8.30 18.75 -26.12
CA GLU A 305 -7.83 17.54 -26.78
C GLU A 305 -8.93 16.46 -26.78
N ASP A 306 -9.14 15.79 -27.91
CA ASP A 306 -10.13 14.71 -28.01
C ASP A 306 -9.66 13.44 -27.29
N MET A 307 -10.24 13.14 -26.13
CA MET A 307 -9.95 11.95 -25.32
C MET A 307 -10.87 10.76 -25.64
N SER A 308 -11.71 10.84 -26.67
CA SER A 308 -12.60 9.76 -27.07
C SER A 308 -11.85 8.59 -27.73
N TYR A 309 -12.45 7.43 -27.71
CA TYR A 309 -12.04 6.21 -28.38
C TYR A 309 -12.95 5.93 -29.57
N LEU A 310 -12.36 5.61 -30.72
CA LEU A 310 -13.07 5.08 -31.87
C LEU A 310 -12.88 3.56 -31.90
N ASP A 311 -13.96 2.83 -31.69
CA ASP A 311 -13.93 1.37 -31.78
C ASP A 311 -13.74 0.93 -33.24
N PRO A 312 -12.64 0.23 -33.55
CA PRO A 312 -12.36 -0.16 -34.93
C PRO A 312 -13.26 -1.29 -35.44
N GLU A 313 -13.99 -1.97 -34.58
CA GLU A 313 -14.89 -3.07 -34.94
C GLU A 313 -16.29 -2.59 -35.23
N THR A 314 -16.79 -1.64 -34.41
CA THR A 314 -18.15 -1.11 -34.52
C THR A 314 -18.22 0.25 -35.19
N ASN A 315 -17.07 0.92 -35.35
CA ASN A 315 -16.97 2.32 -35.80
C ASN A 315 -17.74 3.31 -34.92
N GLU A 316 -17.98 2.91 -33.66
CA GLU A 316 -18.63 3.76 -32.65
C GLU A 316 -17.60 4.62 -31.93
N LYS A 317 -17.91 5.88 -31.72
CA LYS A 317 -17.06 6.83 -30.99
C LYS A 317 -17.65 7.13 -29.62
N TYR A 318 -16.89 6.93 -28.55
CA TYR A 318 -17.30 7.20 -27.17
C TYR A 318 -16.14 7.61 -26.29
N ILE A 319 -16.43 8.23 -25.15
CA ILE A 319 -15.43 8.46 -24.09
C ILE A 319 -15.49 7.21 -23.18
N PRO A 320 -14.38 6.48 -23.00
CA PRO A 320 -14.34 5.28 -22.18
C PRO A 320 -14.73 5.54 -20.72
N TYR A 321 -15.37 4.53 -20.10
CA TYR A 321 -15.48 4.46 -18.64
C TYR A 321 -14.22 3.88 -18.05
N CYS A 322 -13.95 4.19 -16.79
CA CYS A 322 -12.76 3.77 -16.09
C CYS A 322 -13.11 3.08 -14.78
N ILE A 323 -12.58 1.88 -14.57
CA ILE A 323 -12.58 1.20 -13.28
C ILE A 323 -11.18 1.34 -12.68
N GLU A 324 -11.12 1.88 -11.47
CA GLU A 324 -9.88 2.16 -10.74
C GLU A 324 -9.73 1.24 -9.54
N PRO A 325 -8.95 0.16 -9.60
CA PRO A 325 -8.37 -0.47 -8.43
C PRO A 325 -7.14 0.31 -7.95
N SER A 326 -7.25 0.98 -6.80
CA SER A 326 -6.19 1.78 -6.18
C SER A 326 -5.76 1.19 -4.84
N LEU A 327 -4.47 0.90 -4.67
CA LEU A 327 -3.89 0.28 -3.48
C LEU A 327 -2.72 1.12 -2.94
N GLY A 328 -2.75 1.40 -1.63
CA GLY A 328 -1.63 1.98 -0.92
C GLY A 328 -0.56 0.92 -0.59
N CYS A 329 0.63 1.02 -1.19
CA CYS A 329 1.73 0.08 -0.95
C CYS A 329 2.14 0.03 0.53
N ASP A 330 2.19 1.18 1.18
CA ASP A 330 2.56 1.31 2.60
C ASP A 330 1.51 0.66 3.52
N ARG A 331 0.21 0.85 3.21
CA ARG A 331 -0.89 0.23 3.96
C ARG A 331 -0.91 -1.28 3.83
N VAL A 332 -0.76 -1.80 2.62
CA VAL A 332 -0.76 -3.25 2.40
C VAL A 332 0.48 -3.91 3.00
N ALA A 333 1.64 -3.23 2.99
CA ALA A 333 2.83 -3.72 3.67
C ALA A 333 2.60 -3.83 5.18
N LEU A 334 1.97 -2.81 5.80
CA LEU A 334 1.58 -2.86 7.20
C LEU A 334 0.56 -3.98 7.47
N ALA A 335 -0.43 -4.16 6.58
CA ALA A 335 -1.43 -5.22 6.71
C ALA A 335 -0.79 -6.61 6.68
N PHE A 336 0.16 -6.87 5.76
CA PHE A 336 0.90 -8.13 5.73
C PHE A 336 1.73 -8.35 6.99
N LEU A 337 2.38 -7.32 7.53
CA LEU A 337 3.10 -7.42 8.81
C LEU A 337 2.16 -7.75 9.96
N CYS A 338 1.01 -7.07 10.06
CA CYS A 338 0.00 -7.34 11.09
C CYS A 338 -0.61 -8.74 10.96
N ASN A 339 -0.92 -9.18 9.74
CA ASN A 339 -1.50 -10.49 9.45
C ASN A 339 -0.54 -11.65 9.74
N SER A 340 0.75 -11.39 9.60
CA SER A 340 1.81 -12.41 9.70
C SER A 340 2.43 -12.53 11.10
N TYR A 341 2.23 -11.53 11.95
CA TYR A 341 2.81 -11.49 13.28
C TYR A 341 2.16 -12.52 14.22
N ASP A 342 2.98 -13.36 14.86
CA ASP A 342 2.53 -14.28 15.88
C ASP A 342 3.58 -14.44 17.01
N GLU A 343 3.11 -14.84 18.20
CA GLU A 343 3.91 -15.24 19.36
C GLU A 343 3.51 -16.65 19.73
N GLU A 344 4.34 -17.63 19.41
CA GLU A 344 4.06 -19.05 19.60
C GLU A 344 4.80 -19.60 20.82
N GLU A 345 4.09 -20.19 21.74
CA GLU A 345 4.70 -20.96 22.84
C GLU A 345 5.04 -22.37 22.33
N ILE A 346 6.34 -22.63 22.13
CA ILE A 346 6.84 -23.90 21.59
C ILE A 346 7.23 -24.89 22.69
N ALA A 347 7.44 -24.41 23.92
CA ALA A 347 7.60 -25.18 25.15
C ALA A 347 7.22 -24.29 26.34
N GLU A 348 7.01 -24.86 27.50
CA GLU A 348 6.66 -24.11 28.71
C GLU A 348 7.66 -22.98 28.99
N GLY A 349 7.18 -21.76 28.87
CA GLY A 349 7.98 -20.54 29.04
C GLY A 349 8.94 -20.19 27.89
N ASP A 350 8.91 -20.92 26.77
CA ASP A 350 9.71 -20.64 25.58
C ASP A 350 8.81 -20.14 24.43
N VAL A 351 8.69 -18.83 24.32
CA VAL A 351 7.90 -18.16 23.28
C VAL A 351 8.79 -17.70 22.14
N ARG A 352 8.42 -18.02 20.90
CA ARG A 352 9.04 -17.45 19.71
C ARG A 352 8.16 -16.36 19.10
N THR A 353 8.76 -15.25 18.70
CA THR A 353 8.14 -14.29 17.80
C THR A 353 8.41 -14.71 16.36
N VAL A 354 7.38 -14.72 15.53
CA VAL A 354 7.49 -15.11 14.12
C VAL A 354 6.64 -14.23 13.23
N LEU A 355 7.17 -13.92 12.05
CA LEU A 355 6.41 -13.33 10.95
C LEU A 355 6.13 -14.40 9.89
N HIS A 356 4.88 -14.89 9.84
CA HIS A 356 4.41 -15.87 8.84
C HIS A 356 4.16 -15.21 7.46
N LEU A 357 5.13 -14.45 6.98
CA LEU A 357 5.05 -13.84 5.65
C LEU A 357 5.02 -14.93 4.57
N HIS A 358 4.15 -14.77 3.57
CA HIS A 358 4.19 -15.61 2.38
C HIS A 358 5.62 -15.60 1.79
N PRO A 359 6.20 -16.75 1.39
CA PRO A 359 7.59 -16.81 0.92
C PRO A 359 7.94 -15.81 -0.17
N VAL A 360 7.00 -15.52 -1.07
CA VAL A 360 7.15 -14.49 -2.12
C VAL A 360 7.33 -13.09 -1.54
N LEU A 361 6.71 -12.78 -0.39
CA LEU A 361 6.77 -11.46 0.25
C LEU A 361 7.96 -11.32 1.21
N ALA A 362 8.46 -12.41 1.77
CA ALA A 362 9.57 -12.40 2.73
C ALA A 362 10.77 -11.59 2.20
N PRO A 363 11.36 -10.68 3.01
CA PRO A 363 12.54 -9.91 2.60
C PRO A 363 13.70 -10.79 2.14
N TYR A 364 14.14 -11.69 3.00
CA TYR A 364 15.05 -12.77 2.62
C TYR A 364 14.25 -14.03 2.30
N LYS A 365 14.61 -14.70 1.20
CA LYS A 365 13.98 -15.97 0.82
C LYS A 365 14.61 -17.14 1.56
N VAL A 366 15.89 -17.00 1.83
CA VAL A 366 16.74 -18.02 2.43
C VAL A 366 17.77 -17.36 3.34
N ALA A 367 18.05 -17.99 4.48
CA ALA A 367 19.22 -17.69 5.29
C ALA A 367 20.22 -18.85 5.23
N VAL A 368 21.47 -18.58 4.96
CA VAL A 368 22.55 -19.60 4.93
C VAL A 368 23.32 -19.55 6.25
N LEU A 369 23.27 -20.65 6.99
CA LEU A 369 23.71 -20.73 8.39
C LEU A 369 24.73 -21.84 8.58
N PRO A 370 26.05 -21.55 8.59
CA PRO A 370 27.04 -22.57 8.93
C PRO A 370 26.92 -23.02 10.41
N LEU A 371 26.82 -24.32 10.67
CA LEU A 371 26.69 -24.86 12.03
C LEU A 371 27.92 -24.52 12.89
N SER A 372 29.09 -24.39 12.26
CA SER A 372 30.37 -24.02 12.87
C SER A 372 31.16 -23.13 11.93
N LYS A 373 31.99 -22.24 12.48
CA LYS A 373 32.94 -21.41 11.71
C LYS A 373 33.90 -22.21 10.81
N LYS A 374 34.13 -23.48 11.12
CA LYS A 374 34.91 -24.40 10.26
C LYS A 374 34.23 -24.69 8.93
N LEU A 375 32.94 -24.40 8.82
CA LEU A 375 32.10 -24.64 7.64
C LEU A 375 31.85 -23.34 6.85
N SER A 376 32.42 -22.20 7.26
CA SER A 376 32.16 -20.90 6.66
C SER A 376 32.51 -20.88 5.16
N GLU A 377 33.61 -21.48 4.75
CA GLU A 377 34.00 -21.57 3.33
C GLU A 377 32.92 -22.27 2.47
N LYS A 378 32.40 -23.40 2.93
CA LYS A 378 31.33 -24.12 2.23
C LYS A 378 30.00 -23.35 2.28
N ALA A 379 29.71 -22.68 3.39
CA ALA A 379 28.52 -21.84 3.52
C ALA A 379 28.57 -20.62 2.58
N GLU A 380 29.74 -19.97 2.44
CA GLU A 380 29.95 -18.87 1.49
C GLU A 380 29.80 -19.31 0.03
N GLU A 381 30.25 -20.53 -0.31
CA GLU A 381 30.02 -21.13 -1.63
C GLU A 381 28.52 -21.25 -1.93
N VAL A 382 27.76 -21.82 -0.98
CA VAL A 382 26.29 -21.98 -1.11
C VAL A 382 25.59 -20.61 -1.16
N TYR A 383 25.98 -19.67 -0.27
CA TYR A 383 25.45 -18.32 -0.28
C TYR A 383 25.71 -17.63 -1.62
N SER A 384 26.95 -17.67 -2.12
CA SER A 384 27.34 -17.05 -3.39
C SER A 384 26.59 -17.62 -4.60
N ARG A 385 26.17 -18.88 -4.53
CA ARG A 385 25.32 -19.51 -5.52
C ARG A 385 23.89 -18.99 -5.43
N LEU A 386 23.27 -19.04 -4.25
CA LEU A 386 21.87 -18.67 -4.04
C LEU A 386 21.62 -17.18 -4.21
N SER A 387 22.55 -16.32 -3.76
CA SER A 387 22.41 -14.87 -3.83
C SER A 387 22.40 -14.29 -5.25
N LYS A 388 22.78 -15.07 -6.26
CA LYS A 388 22.60 -14.68 -7.67
C LYS A 388 21.15 -14.64 -8.11
N LYS A 389 20.26 -15.30 -7.36
CA LYS A 389 18.84 -15.47 -7.73
C LYS A 389 17.88 -14.98 -6.66
N TYR A 390 18.25 -15.07 -5.41
CA TYR A 390 17.39 -14.75 -4.27
C TYR A 390 18.06 -13.72 -3.35
N MET A 391 17.25 -12.90 -2.67
CA MET A 391 17.72 -12.18 -1.49
C MET A 391 17.97 -13.19 -0.38
N CYS A 392 19.22 -13.30 0.06
CA CYS A 392 19.67 -14.23 1.08
C CYS A 392 20.28 -13.49 2.26
N ASP A 393 20.05 -14.00 3.47
CA ASP A 393 20.86 -13.63 4.64
C ASP A 393 21.97 -14.64 4.88
N TYR A 394 23.01 -14.21 5.59
CA TYR A 394 24.12 -15.03 6.03
C TYR A 394 24.46 -14.73 7.47
N ASP A 395 24.35 -15.71 8.37
CA ASP A 395 24.63 -15.50 9.79
C ASP A 395 25.45 -16.67 10.38
N GLU A 396 26.57 -16.37 10.98
CA GLU A 396 27.43 -17.32 11.70
C GLU A 396 27.60 -16.98 13.19
N ALA A 397 26.86 -15.95 13.68
CA ALA A 397 27.03 -15.42 15.03
C ALA A 397 26.08 -16.05 16.05
N GLY A 398 26.64 -16.76 17.04
CA GLY A 398 25.90 -17.40 18.11
C GLY A 398 25.47 -18.85 17.80
N SER A 399 24.66 -19.43 18.67
CA SER A 399 24.14 -20.79 18.46
C SER A 399 23.14 -20.86 17.33
N ILE A 400 23.02 -22.02 16.66
CA ILE A 400 22.11 -22.23 15.55
C ILE A 400 20.64 -21.94 15.95
N GLY A 401 20.23 -22.35 17.15
CA GLY A 401 18.87 -22.08 17.64
C GLY A 401 18.57 -20.58 17.78
N LYS A 402 19.54 -19.76 18.23
CA LYS A 402 19.35 -18.28 18.27
C LYS A 402 19.26 -17.68 16.88
N ARG A 403 20.01 -18.24 15.91
CA ARG A 403 19.95 -17.77 14.51
C ARG A 403 18.61 -18.12 13.88
N TYR A 404 18.08 -19.32 14.07
CA TYR A 404 16.73 -19.68 13.63
C TYR A 404 15.68 -18.71 14.19
N ARG A 405 15.78 -18.35 15.50
CA ARG A 405 14.85 -17.38 16.11
C ARG A 405 14.92 -16.00 15.48
N ARG A 406 16.11 -15.52 15.11
CA ARG A 406 16.28 -14.25 14.40
C ARG A 406 15.62 -14.27 13.03
N GLU A 407 15.79 -15.38 12.30
CA GLU A 407 15.17 -15.56 10.98
C GLU A 407 13.65 -15.72 11.07
N ASP A 408 13.12 -16.45 12.05
CA ASP A 408 11.69 -16.54 12.32
C ASP A 408 11.08 -15.15 12.56
N GLU A 409 11.74 -14.32 13.37
CA GLU A 409 11.28 -12.98 13.74
C GLU A 409 11.27 -11.99 12.58
N ILE A 410 12.17 -12.14 11.62
CA ILE A 410 12.18 -11.31 10.40
C ILE A 410 11.45 -11.93 9.21
N GLY A 411 10.86 -13.11 9.41
CA GLY A 411 9.98 -13.74 8.43
C GLY A 411 10.67 -14.49 7.30
N THR A 412 11.98 -14.85 7.45
CA THR A 412 12.69 -15.68 6.46
C THR A 412 12.08 -17.09 6.44
N PRO A 413 11.54 -17.56 5.30
CA PRO A 413 10.80 -18.83 5.28
C PRO A 413 11.68 -20.06 5.39
N TYR A 414 12.92 -20.01 4.90
CA TYR A 414 13.80 -21.17 4.82
C TYR A 414 15.20 -20.87 5.34
N CYS A 415 15.67 -21.67 6.30
CA CYS A 415 17.04 -21.63 6.77
C CYS A 415 17.83 -22.83 6.21
N VAL A 416 18.86 -22.57 5.44
CA VAL A 416 19.77 -23.54 4.87
C VAL A 416 20.97 -23.70 5.79
N THR A 417 21.03 -24.78 6.54
CA THR A 417 22.12 -25.09 7.47
C THR A 417 23.18 -25.94 6.80
N ILE A 418 24.42 -25.47 6.89
CA ILE A 418 25.60 -26.17 6.45
C ILE A 418 26.17 -26.89 7.67
N ASP A 419 26.20 -28.21 7.65
CA ASP A 419 26.70 -29.09 8.71
C ASP A 419 27.94 -29.87 8.27
N PHE A 420 28.50 -30.70 9.13
CA PHE A 420 29.69 -31.46 8.79
C PHE A 420 29.42 -32.56 7.76
N ASP A 421 28.21 -33.14 7.75
CA ASP A 421 27.79 -34.14 6.78
C ASP A 421 27.68 -33.52 5.36
N THR A 422 27.48 -32.20 5.26
CA THR A 422 27.46 -31.46 3.98
C THR A 422 28.78 -31.62 3.22
N LEU A 423 29.92 -31.74 3.91
CA LEU A 423 31.23 -31.95 3.30
C LEU A 423 31.39 -33.34 2.68
N GLU A 424 30.63 -34.32 3.18
CA GLU A 424 30.69 -35.70 2.71
C GLU A 424 29.66 -36.00 1.64
N ASP A 425 28.41 -35.58 1.83
CA ASP A 425 27.28 -35.95 0.98
C ASP A 425 26.80 -34.86 0.01
N ASN A 426 27.41 -33.67 0.07
CA ASN A 426 27.04 -32.47 -0.72
C ASN A 426 25.54 -32.12 -0.59
N SER A 427 24.96 -32.30 0.61
CA SER A 427 23.59 -31.95 0.94
C SER A 427 23.55 -30.96 2.10
N VAL A 428 22.47 -30.20 2.20
CA VAL A 428 22.23 -29.23 3.26
C VAL A 428 20.93 -29.55 3.99
N THR A 429 20.81 -29.11 5.23
CA THR A 429 19.57 -29.20 5.97
C THR A 429 18.76 -27.91 5.80
N ILE A 430 17.52 -28.00 5.29
CA ILE A 430 16.61 -26.88 5.19
C ILE A 430 15.59 -26.96 6.30
N ARG A 431 15.49 -25.90 7.11
CA ARG A 431 14.45 -25.75 8.12
C ARG A 431 13.36 -24.82 7.58
N ASP A 432 12.13 -25.30 7.60
CA ASP A 432 10.95 -24.50 7.32
C ASP A 432 10.58 -23.67 8.57
N ARG A 433 10.31 -22.36 8.38
CA ARG A 433 9.97 -21.41 9.46
C ARG A 433 8.66 -21.81 10.17
N ASP A 434 7.64 -22.16 9.39
CA ASP A 434 6.29 -22.33 9.91
C ASP A 434 6.11 -23.66 10.62
N SER A 435 6.53 -24.75 10.01
CA SER A 435 6.45 -26.08 10.60
C SER A 435 7.60 -26.43 11.55
N MET A 436 8.72 -25.71 11.45
CA MET A 436 10.02 -26.04 12.08
C MET A 436 10.61 -27.38 11.63
N GLU A 437 9.98 -28.06 10.68
CA GLU A 437 10.49 -29.31 10.13
C GLU A 437 11.78 -29.08 9.34
N GLN A 438 12.60 -30.12 9.32
CA GLN A 438 13.88 -30.10 8.64
C GLN A 438 13.94 -31.21 7.58
N VAL A 439 14.39 -30.84 6.40
CA VAL A 439 14.59 -31.77 5.28
C VAL A 439 16.01 -31.66 4.76
N ARG A 440 16.56 -32.78 4.29
CA ARG A 440 17.89 -32.80 3.68
C ARG A 440 17.78 -32.75 2.15
N VAL A 441 18.47 -31.80 1.54
CA VAL A 441 18.40 -31.53 0.09
C VAL A 441 19.81 -31.42 -0.49
N LYS A 442 20.03 -32.01 -1.66
CA LYS A 442 21.30 -31.87 -2.40
C LYS A 442 21.51 -30.41 -2.79
N ILE A 443 22.76 -29.92 -2.70
CA ILE A 443 23.10 -28.55 -3.10
C ILE A 443 22.71 -28.28 -4.56
N ASP A 444 22.86 -29.28 -5.45
CA ASP A 444 22.52 -29.13 -6.86
C ASP A 444 21.01 -29.03 -7.13
N GLU A 445 20.17 -29.52 -6.22
CA GLU A 445 18.70 -29.48 -6.29
C GLU A 445 18.10 -28.28 -5.53
N LEU A 446 18.93 -27.55 -4.79
CA LEU A 446 18.48 -26.53 -3.83
C LEU A 446 17.71 -25.39 -4.51
N GLU A 447 18.17 -24.88 -5.66
CA GLU A 447 17.46 -23.82 -6.38
C GLU A 447 16.08 -24.29 -6.87
N ALA A 448 15.99 -25.50 -7.42
CA ALA A 448 14.72 -26.07 -7.88
C ALA A 448 13.74 -26.27 -6.72
N TRP A 449 14.25 -26.67 -5.55
CA TRP A 449 13.45 -26.83 -4.33
C TRP A 449 12.90 -25.48 -3.85
N ILE A 450 13.75 -24.43 -3.84
CA ILE A 450 13.34 -23.07 -3.44
C ILE A 450 12.33 -22.50 -4.46
N ASP A 451 12.58 -22.63 -5.76
CA ASP A 451 11.68 -22.13 -6.81
C ASP A 451 10.26 -22.71 -6.67
N ALA A 452 10.16 -24.02 -6.39
CA ALA A 452 8.87 -24.67 -6.18
C ALA A 452 8.07 -24.07 -4.98
N LYS A 453 8.77 -23.52 -3.99
CA LYS A 453 8.17 -22.89 -2.81
C LYS A 453 7.86 -21.39 -2.99
N LEU A 454 8.48 -20.75 -3.98
CA LEU A 454 8.28 -19.34 -4.30
C LEU A 454 7.22 -19.12 -5.40
N SER A 455 6.49 -20.14 -5.80
CA SER A 455 5.38 -20.03 -6.76
C SER A 455 4.17 -19.33 -6.13
N PHE A 456 3.52 -18.46 -6.92
CA PHE A 456 2.33 -17.70 -6.50
C PHE A 456 1.49 -17.26 -7.71
#